data_9b2373f6fdb74784c5d8ea1c669d9f67
#
_entry.id   9b2373f6fdb74784c5d8ea1c669d9f67
#
_cell.length_a   1.000
_cell.length_b   1.000
_cell.length_c   1.000
_cell.angle_alpha   90.00
_cell.angle_beta   90.00
_cell.angle_gamma   90.00
#
_symmetry.space_group_name_H-M   'P 1'
#
loop_
_entity.id
_entity.type
_entity.pdbx_description
1 polymer ?
#
loop_
_entity_poly.entity_id
_entity_poly.type
_entity_poly.pdbx_seq_one_letter_code
_entity_poly.pdbx_strand_id
1 'polypeptide(L)'
;MKKHSILFLLGFIFPICTHAQDISGTWNGKLSLPNASLTICFNLQQTEQGYTSTCDSPDQNVKGIPTGSTLFQDSILTIQIPDIRASYKGKLEKDGKIYGDFTQGLRFKLNLEKGEAAKPKRPQEPQPPFPYRAEDITFENKEAGITIAGTLTLPEQGKKFPAVVLVTGSGAQNRNEEIMGHKPFLVIADYLTRNGIAVLRCDDRGVGGSTGVFAEATNEDYASDAEAAINYLKGRKEINPKQIGIIGHSCGGTVAFILGARSKDIAYIISMAGAAIKGDSLMLKQAETISKSSGTSDAMWELNKPTLRTRYAILVQDKSTEEIRKELYANIIATLPPVQLQDPNIAKQIEVEMSRMLSPWYLHFMKYDPTHDLKKIKCPVLAVNGDKDIQVDADMNLKAVEDWVKSNGNKKVTTKKYPGLNHLFQSCKTCTIIEYGQLEETISPEILKDMTEWILLNCKH
;
A
#
# COMPACT_ATOMS: atom_id res chain seq x y z
N MET A 1 -81.68 -14.85 -54.84
CA MET A 1 -80.26 -14.41 -54.87
C MET A 1 -79.84 -13.98 -53.46
N LYS A 2 -79.19 -14.86 -52.74
CA LYS A 2 -78.71 -14.56 -51.37
C LYS A 2 -77.28 -14.09 -51.44
N LYS A 3 -77.02 -12.83 -51.02
CA LYS A 3 -75.65 -12.25 -50.93
C LYS A 3 -75.03 -12.72 -49.61
N HIS A 4 -73.89 -13.38 -49.72
CA HIS A 4 -73.04 -13.74 -48.55
C HIS A 4 -71.98 -12.64 -48.37
N SER A 5 -72.08 -11.93 -47.26
CA SER A 5 -71.00 -10.99 -46.83
C SER A 5 -69.92 -11.77 -46.06
N ILE A 6 -68.71 -11.77 -46.57
CA ILE A 6 -67.52 -12.34 -45.92
C ILE A 6 -66.94 -11.21 -45.07
N LEU A 7 -66.91 -11.39 -43.74
CA LEU A 7 -66.29 -10.49 -42.78
C LEU A 7 -64.83 -10.86 -42.63
N PHE A 8 -63.91 -9.98 -43.14
CA PHE A 8 -62.49 -10.16 -42.94
C PHE A 8 -62.09 -9.62 -41.56
N LEU A 9 -61.72 -10.53 -40.64
CA LEU A 9 -61.18 -10.19 -39.35
C LEU A 9 -59.66 -9.87 -39.50
N LEU A 10 -59.28 -8.57 -39.55
CA LEU A 10 -57.90 -8.15 -39.50
C LEU A 10 -57.38 -8.28 -38.04
N GLY A 11 -56.62 -9.36 -37.81
CA GLY A 11 -55.85 -9.50 -36.56
C GLY A 11 -54.74 -8.49 -36.47
N PHE A 12 -54.87 -7.49 -35.62
CA PHE A 12 -53.76 -6.59 -35.25
C PHE A 12 -52.76 -7.37 -34.39
N ILE A 13 -51.61 -7.76 -34.95
CA ILE A 13 -50.47 -8.24 -34.22
C ILE A 13 -49.79 -6.98 -33.64
N PHE A 14 -50.07 -6.67 -32.37
CA PHE A 14 -49.24 -5.70 -31.63
C PHE A 14 -47.87 -6.33 -31.41
N PRO A 15 -46.75 -5.70 -31.87
CA PRO A 15 -45.45 -6.12 -31.45
C PRO A 15 -45.34 -5.86 -29.95
N ILE A 16 -45.22 -6.92 -29.16
CA ILE A 16 -44.80 -6.81 -27.77
C ILE A 16 -43.33 -6.35 -27.79
N CYS A 17 -43.13 -5.04 -27.73
CA CYS A 17 -41.80 -4.48 -27.42
C CYS A 17 -41.48 -4.90 -25.98
N THR A 18 -40.82 -6.01 -25.84
CA THR A 18 -40.12 -6.34 -24.59
C THR A 18 -39.03 -5.29 -24.42
N HIS A 19 -39.29 -4.29 -23.60
CA HIS A 19 -38.27 -3.38 -23.16
C HIS A 19 -37.19 -4.25 -22.48
N ALA A 20 -36.05 -4.40 -23.11
CA ALA A 20 -34.90 -5.01 -22.47
C ALA A 20 -34.58 -4.19 -21.22
N GLN A 21 -34.60 -4.83 -20.06
CA GLN A 21 -34.35 -4.16 -18.79
C GLN A 21 -32.94 -3.58 -18.84
N ASP A 22 -32.82 -2.23 -18.70
CA ASP A 22 -31.55 -1.54 -18.69
C ASP A 22 -30.82 -1.79 -17.36
N ILE A 23 -29.63 -2.40 -17.48
CA ILE A 23 -28.74 -2.68 -16.36
C ILE A 23 -27.54 -1.73 -16.29
N SER A 24 -27.55 -0.63 -17.05
CA SER A 24 -26.48 0.37 -17.00
C SER A 24 -26.28 0.95 -15.61
N GLY A 25 -25.05 1.37 -15.32
CA GLY A 25 -24.63 1.94 -14.04
C GLY A 25 -23.73 1.00 -13.24
N THR A 26 -23.42 1.39 -12.02
CA THR A 26 -22.55 0.63 -11.12
C THR A 26 -23.35 -0.45 -10.39
N TRP A 27 -22.78 -1.64 -10.34
CA TRP A 27 -23.25 -2.79 -9.56
C TRP A 27 -22.15 -3.23 -8.63
N ASN A 28 -22.44 -3.38 -7.35
CA ASN A 28 -21.45 -3.75 -6.35
C ASN A 28 -21.90 -4.93 -5.50
N GLY A 29 -20.94 -5.70 -4.99
CA GLY A 29 -21.18 -6.81 -4.08
C GLY A 29 -19.94 -7.20 -3.31
N LYS A 30 -20.15 -7.95 -2.22
CA LYS A 30 -19.04 -8.46 -1.39
C LYS A 30 -18.73 -9.90 -1.75
N LEU A 31 -17.49 -10.12 -2.16
CA LEU A 31 -16.89 -11.42 -2.40
C LEU A 31 -16.31 -11.93 -1.09
N SER A 32 -16.88 -13.01 -0.55
CA SER A 32 -16.38 -13.62 0.69
C SER A 32 -15.27 -14.62 0.39
N LEU A 33 -14.10 -14.37 0.95
CA LEU A 33 -12.93 -15.23 0.92
C LEU A 33 -12.75 -15.91 2.31
N PRO A 34 -11.96 -16.98 2.45
CA PRO A 34 -11.81 -17.69 3.72
C PRO A 34 -11.41 -16.80 4.92
N ASN A 35 -10.54 -15.82 4.71
CA ASN A 35 -10.02 -14.93 5.77
C ASN A 35 -10.22 -13.44 5.45
N ALA A 36 -11.06 -13.11 4.46
CA ALA A 36 -11.24 -11.73 4.00
C ALA A 36 -12.56 -11.58 3.24
N SER A 37 -12.95 -10.33 2.97
CA SER A 37 -13.96 -10.03 1.97
C SER A 37 -13.44 -8.93 1.05
N LEU A 38 -13.85 -8.95 -0.22
CA LEU A 38 -13.52 -7.89 -1.18
C LEU A 38 -14.79 -7.32 -1.76
N THR A 39 -14.85 -6.00 -1.86
CA THR A 39 -15.87 -5.33 -2.63
C THR A 39 -15.48 -5.36 -4.10
N ILE A 40 -16.35 -5.92 -4.94
CA ILE A 40 -16.21 -5.92 -6.39
C ILE A 40 -17.30 -5.04 -6.97
N CYS A 41 -16.91 -4.14 -7.88
CA CYS A 41 -17.84 -3.28 -8.60
C CYS A 41 -17.72 -3.53 -10.10
N PHE A 42 -18.86 -3.58 -10.78
CA PHE A 42 -18.93 -3.57 -12.25
C PHE A 42 -19.61 -2.28 -12.69
N ASN A 43 -18.93 -1.48 -13.49
CA ASN A 43 -19.48 -0.25 -14.09
C ASN A 43 -19.94 -0.58 -15.52
N LEU A 44 -21.23 -0.78 -15.71
CA LEU A 44 -21.83 -1.17 -16.98
C LEU A 44 -22.28 0.06 -17.78
N GLN A 45 -21.96 0.09 -19.06
CA GLN A 45 -22.40 1.10 -20.01
C GLN A 45 -23.10 0.43 -21.19
N GLN A 46 -24.28 0.93 -21.54
CA GLN A 46 -24.99 0.48 -22.72
C GLN A 46 -24.39 1.13 -23.97
N THR A 47 -24.21 0.34 -25.02
CA THR A 47 -23.71 0.75 -26.33
C THR A 47 -24.67 0.27 -27.43
N GLU A 48 -24.47 0.71 -28.65
CA GLU A 48 -25.25 0.21 -29.80
C GLU A 48 -25.08 -1.29 -30.05
N GLN A 49 -23.96 -1.88 -29.57
CA GLN A 49 -23.62 -3.30 -29.75
C GLN A 49 -23.91 -4.17 -28.51
N GLY A 50 -24.55 -3.60 -27.48
CA GLY A 50 -24.85 -4.28 -26.22
C GLY A 50 -24.24 -3.55 -25.02
N TYR A 51 -23.55 -4.26 -24.11
CA TYR A 51 -22.92 -3.68 -22.93
C TYR A 51 -21.41 -3.78 -22.97
N THR A 52 -20.75 -2.74 -22.44
CA THR A 52 -19.35 -2.77 -22.02
C THR A 52 -19.28 -2.56 -20.51
N SER A 53 -18.17 -2.99 -19.88
CA SER A 53 -17.98 -2.73 -18.46
C SER A 53 -16.52 -2.57 -18.08
N THR A 54 -16.29 -2.03 -16.87
CA THR A 54 -15.03 -2.14 -16.14
C THR A 54 -15.28 -2.80 -14.79
N CYS A 55 -14.22 -3.38 -14.23
CA CYS A 55 -14.26 -3.98 -12.90
C CYS A 55 -13.38 -3.17 -11.94
N ASP A 56 -13.91 -2.84 -10.76
CA ASP A 56 -13.16 -2.18 -9.69
C ASP A 56 -13.09 -3.07 -8.46
N SER A 57 -12.00 -2.92 -7.70
CA SER A 57 -11.87 -3.47 -6.34
C SER A 57 -11.49 -2.34 -5.38
N PRO A 58 -12.48 -1.62 -4.82
CA PRO A 58 -12.24 -0.46 -3.96
C PRO A 58 -11.36 -0.75 -2.74
N ASP A 59 -11.54 -1.92 -2.12
CA ASP A 59 -10.77 -2.34 -0.94
C ASP A 59 -9.28 -2.53 -1.25
N GLN A 60 -8.94 -2.73 -2.52
CA GLN A 60 -7.56 -2.86 -3.01
C GLN A 60 -7.06 -1.58 -3.70
N ASN A 61 -7.86 -0.51 -3.70
CA ASN A 61 -7.63 0.73 -4.45
C ASN A 61 -7.41 0.52 -5.96
N VAL A 62 -8.03 -0.49 -6.53
CA VAL A 62 -7.95 -0.83 -7.96
C VAL A 62 -9.22 -0.37 -8.66
N LYS A 63 -9.06 0.35 -9.77
CA LYS A 63 -10.17 0.87 -10.59
C LYS A 63 -9.93 0.65 -12.07
N GLY A 64 -11.02 0.50 -12.81
CA GLY A 64 -11.02 0.52 -14.26
C GLY A 64 -10.37 -0.69 -14.91
N ILE A 65 -10.33 -1.87 -14.27
CA ILE A 65 -9.85 -3.10 -14.90
C ILE A 65 -10.73 -3.36 -16.13
N PRO A 66 -10.17 -3.41 -17.35
CA PRO A 66 -10.94 -3.64 -18.56
C PRO A 66 -11.59 -5.02 -18.54
N THR A 67 -12.82 -5.12 -19.00
CA THR A 67 -13.46 -6.41 -19.26
C THR A 67 -13.33 -6.78 -20.72
N GLY A 68 -13.15 -8.08 -20.99
CA GLY A 68 -13.04 -8.61 -22.38
C GLY A 68 -14.40 -8.72 -23.08
N SER A 69 -15.44 -9.10 -22.34
CA SER A 69 -16.82 -9.15 -22.84
C SER A 69 -17.81 -8.96 -21.72
N THR A 70 -18.93 -8.28 -22.03
CA THR A 70 -20.06 -8.08 -21.14
C THR A 70 -21.34 -8.40 -21.90
N LEU A 71 -22.01 -9.48 -21.51
CA LEU A 71 -23.23 -9.94 -22.16
C LEU A 71 -24.38 -9.96 -21.15
N PHE A 72 -25.51 -9.36 -21.51
CA PHE A 72 -26.76 -9.46 -20.76
C PHE A 72 -27.85 -10.00 -21.67
N GLN A 73 -28.27 -11.25 -21.41
CA GLN A 73 -29.31 -11.93 -22.18
C GLN A 73 -30.14 -12.80 -21.24
N ASP A 74 -31.46 -12.85 -21.45
CA ASP A 74 -32.40 -13.66 -20.65
C ASP A 74 -32.25 -13.44 -19.14
N SER A 75 -32.05 -12.18 -18.73
CA SER A 75 -31.75 -11.75 -17.35
C SER A 75 -30.44 -12.29 -16.78
N ILE A 76 -29.55 -12.86 -17.59
CA ILE A 76 -28.25 -13.36 -17.16
C ILE A 76 -27.16 -12.38 -17.61
N LEU A 77 -26.40 -11.87 -16.63
CA LEU A 77 -25.20 -11.07 -16.84
C LEU A 77 -23.98 -11.99 -16.82
N THR A 78 -23.17 -11.93 -17.89
CA THR A 78 -21.89 -12.62 -17.99
C THR A 78 -20.80 -11.63 -18.33
N ILE A 79 -19.73 -11.59 -17.52
CA ILE A 79 -18.57 -10.69 -17.70
C ILE A 79 -17.29 -11.53 -17.69
N GLN A 80 -16.40 -11.30 -18.66
CA GLN A 80 -15.06 -11.87 -18.69
C GLN A 80 -14.05 -10.78 -18.33
N ILE A 81 -13.08 -11.10 -17.47
CA ILE A 81 -12.05 -10.17 -17.00
C ILE A 81 -10.67 -10.82 -17.25
N PRO A 82 -10.15 -10.75 -18.49
CA PRO A 82 -8.95 -11.50 -18.89
C PRO A 82 -7.71 -11.13 -18.10
N ASP A 83 -7.51 -9.84 -17.78
CA ASP A 83 -6.31 -9.35 -17.12
C ASP A 83 -6.07 -9.98 -15.73
N ILE A 84 -7.15 -10.36 -15.04
CA ILE A 84 -7.09 -11.04 -13.75
C ILE A 84 -7.56 -12.50 -13.83
N ARG A 85 -7.77 -13.05 -15.02
CA ARG A 85 -8.29 -14.41 -15.26
C ARG A 85 -9.55 -14.72 -14.50
N ALA A 86 -10.45 -13.75 -14.44
CA ALA A 86 -11.70 -13.88 -13.72
C ALA A 86 -12.92 -13.81 -14.67
N SER A 87 -14.03 -14.31 -14.18
CA SER A 87 -15.32 -14.16 -14.83
C SER A 87 -16.42 -14.01 -13.79
N TYR A 88 -17.50 -13.35 -14.18
CA TYR A 88 -18.73 -13.27 -13.40
C TYR A 88 -19.90 -13.82 -14.23
N LYS A 89 -20.79 -14.56 -13.56
CA LYS A 89 -22.06 -14.96 -14.15
C LYS A 89 -23.15 -14.91 -13.09
N GLY A 90 -24.19 -14.11 -13.33
CA GLY A 90 -25.30 -13.94 -12.37
C GLY A 90 -26.62 -13.67 -13.07
N LYS A 91 -27.73 -13.94 -12.39
CA LYS A 91 -29.07 -13.74 -12.87
C LYS A 91 -29.74 -12.57 -12.13
N LEU A 92 -30.29 -11.63 -12.88
CA LEU A 92 -31.09 -10.54 -12.36
C LEU A 92 -32.46 -11.09 -11.93
N GLU A 93 -32.80 -10.93 -10.67
CA GLU A 93 -34.05 -11.39 -10.07
C GLU A 93 -35.07 -10.24 -9.90
N LYS A 94 -36.29 -10.57 -9.54
CA LYS A 94 -37.39 -9.61 -9.44
C LYS A 94 -37.20 -8.53 -8.34
N ASP A 95 -36.33 -8.79 -7.38
CA ASP A 95 -35.95 -7.84 -6.33
C ASP A 95 -34.94 -6.79 -6.79
N GLY A 96 -34.53 -6.84 -8.07
CA GLY A 96 -33.59 -5.89 -8.65
C GLY A 96 -32.14 -6.19 -8.34
N LYS A 97 -31.79 -7.34 -7.74
CA LYS A 97 -30.43 -7.79 -7.47
C LYS A 97 -29.98 -8.85 -8.48
N ILE A 98 -28.66 -8.95 -8.69
CA ILE A 98 -28.07 -10.00 -9.52
C ILE A 98 -27.41 -11.03 -8.60
N TYR A 99 -27.93 -12.25 -8.62
CA TYR A 99 -27.39 -13.36 -7.84
C TYR A 99 -26.48 -14.21 -8.71
N GLY A 100 -25.21 -14.34 -8.31
CA GLY A 100 -24.22 -14.97 -9.16
C GLY A 100 -22.97 -15.47 -8.49
N ASP A 101 -22.06 -15.88 -9.36
CA ASP A 101 -20.77 -16.43 -8.97
C ASP A 101 -19.65 -15.64 -9.69
N PHE A 102 -18.62 -15.31 -8.92
CA PHE A 102 -17.33 -14.81 -9.40
C PHE A 102 -16.35 -15.98 -9.41
N THR A 103 -15.65 -16.18 -10.52
CA THR A 103 -14.70 -17.27 -10.68
C THR A 103 -13.31 -16.70 -10.99
N GLN A 104 -12.33 -17.04 -10.15
CA GLN A 104 -10.92 -16.73 -10.36
C GLN A 104 -10.12 -17.91 -9.80
N GLY A 105 -9.86 -18.91 -10.63
CA GLY A 105 -9.36 -20.21 -10.20
C GLY A 105 -10.39 -21.01 -9.39
N LEU A 106 -10.90 -20.44 -8.31
CA LEU A 106 -12.01 -20.96 -7.51
C LEU A 106 -13.29 -20.17 -7.78
N ARG A 107 -14.44 -20.77 -7.42
CA ARG A 107 -15.75 -20.15 -7.54
C ARG A 107 -16.20 -19.60 -6.18
N PHE A 108 -16.65 -18.35 -6.17
CA PHE A 108 -17.13 -17.64 -4.99
C PHE A 108 -18.52 -17.06 -5.27
N LYS A 109 -19.40 -17.04 -4.30
CA LYS A 109 -20.67 -16.34 -4.39
C LYS A 109 -20.42 -14.83 -4.43
N LEU A 110 -21.05 -14.15 -5.39
CA LEU A 110 -21.03 -12.70 -5.50
C LEU A 110 -22.41 -12.23 -5.95
N ASN A 111 -23.18 -11.69 -5.02
CA ASN A 111 -24.45 -11.08 -5.32
C ASN A 111 -24.26 -9.58 -5.48
N LEU A 112 -24.86 -8.99 -6.52
CA LEU A 112 -24.66 -7.58 -6.85
C LEU A 112 -25.94 -6.79 -6.57
N GLU A 113 -25.75 -5.60 -6.01
CA GLU A 113 -26.78 -4.58 -5.84
C GLU A 113 -26.43 -3.37 -6.72
N LYS A 114 -27.47 -2.72 -7.29
CA LYS A 114 -27.26 -1.53 -8.11
C LYS A 114 -26.94 -0.32 -7.22
N GLY A 115 -25.88 0.39 -7.56
CA GLY A 115 -25.41 1.59 -6.85
C GLY A 115 -23.93 1.57 -6.59
N GLU A 116 -23.40 2.69 -6.07
CA GLU A 116 -22.02 2.80 -5.66
C GLU A 116 -21.75 1.97 -4.39
N ALA A 117 -20.58 1.35 -4.34
CA ALA A 117 -20.11 0.70 -3.11
C ALA A 117 -19.93 1.72 -1.99
N ALA A 118 -20.40 1.37 -0.80
CA ALA A 118 -20.17 2.20 0.37
C ALA A 118 -18.66 2.29 0.64
N LYS A 119 -18.12 3.50 0.65
CA LYS A 119 -16.72 3.73 1.01
C LYS A 119 -16.56 3.64 2.53
N PRO A 120 -15.52 2.96 3.04
CA PRO A 120 -15.21 3.01 4.44
C PRO A 120 -15.02 4.45 4.92
N LYS A 121 -15.58 4.79 6.07
CA LYS A 121 -15.37 6.11 6.69
C LYS A 121 -13.92 6.24 7.16
N ARG A 122 -13.41 7.47 7.16
CA ARG A 122 -12.06 7.81 7.66
C ARG A 122 -12.18 8.90 8.72
N PRO A 123 -12.70 8.54 9.93
CA PRO A 123 -13.06 9.53 10.95
C PRO A 123 -11.86 10.28 11.52
N GLN A 124 -10.64 9.74 11.38
CA GLN A 124 -9.42 10.38 11.85
C GLN A 124 -8.83 11.39 10.87
N GLU A 125 -9.29 11.39 9.59
CA GLU A 125 -8.77 12.37 8.62
C GLU A 125 -9.22 13.77 9.00
N PRO A 126 -8.27 14.70 9.27
CA PRO A 126 -8.61 16.06 9.66
C PRO A 126 -9.29 16.80 8.52
N GLN A 127 -10.27 17.63 8.86
CA GLN A 127 -11.00 18.47 7.93
C GLN A 127 -10.72 19.95 8.22
N PRO A 128 -10.58 20.81 7.21
CA PRO A 128 -10.46 22.23 7.41
C PRO A 128 -11.76 22.86 7.99
N PRO A 129 -11.66 23.97 8.75
CA PRO A 129 -10.43 24.73 9.04
C PRO A 129 -9.57 24.03 10.10
N PHE A 130 -8.25 24.00 9.86
CA PHE A 130 -7.29 23.42 10.82
C PHE A 130 -6.96 24.44 11.93
N PRO A 131 -6.75 23.98 13.19
CA PRO A 131 -6.32 24.85 14.30
C PRO A 131 -4.80 25.07 14.32
N TYR A 132 -4.17 25.05 13.14
CA TYR A 132 -2.75 25.22 12.91
C TYR A 132 -2.52 25.72 11.48
N ARG A 133 -1.33 26.26 11.20
CA ARG A 133 -0.97 26.66 9.83
C ARG A 133 -0.52 25.46 9.02
N ALA A 134 -1.00 25.36 7.79
CA ALA A 134 -0.54 24.38 6.79
C ALA A 134 -0.03 25.15 5.56
N GLU A 135 1.22 24.91 5.19
CA GLU A 135 1.90 25.60 4.09
C GLU A 135 2.37 24.56 3.09
N ASP A 136 1.87 24.64 1.84
CA ASP A 136 2.48 23.90 0.75
C ASP A 136 3.80 24.57 0.36
N ILE A 137 4.85 23.79 0.30
CA ILE A 137 6.22 24.26 0.11
C ILE A 137 6.95 23.43 -0.93
N THR A 138 8.01 23.99 -1.46
CA THR A 138 9.01 23.27 -2.24
C THR A 138 10.41 23.62 -1.75
N PHE A 139 11.36 22.70 -1.90
CA PHE A 139 12.78 22.92 -1.64
C PHE A 139 13.62 22.04 -2.55
N GLU A 140 14.89 22.39 -2.69
CA GLU A 140 15.82 21.68 -3.55
C GLU A 140 16.58 20.60 -2.76
N ASN A 141 16.66 19.41 -3.30
CA ASN A 141 17.73 18.46 -3.03
C ASN A 141 18.85 18.76 -4.03
N LYS A 142 19.84 19.53 -3.60
CA LYS A 142 20.96 19.99 -4.46
C LYS A 142 21.84 18.84 -4.91
N GLU A 143 22.01 17.80 -4.09
CA GLU A 143 22.81 16.63 -4.40
C GLU A 143 22.23 15.85 -5.58
N ALA A 144 20.91 15.65 -5.56
CA ALA A 144 20.18 14.95 -6.62
C ALA A 144 19.75 15.85 -7.79
N GLY A 145 19.85 17.18 -7.66
CA GLY A 145 19.39 18.13 -8.67
C GLY A 145 17.87 18.13 -8.88
N ILE A 146 17.09 17.83 -7.84
CA ILE A 146 15.63 17.74 -7.91
C ILE A 146 14.96 18.69 -6.93
N THR A 147 13.68 19.00 -7.21
CA THR A 147 12.81 19.78 -6.32
C THR A 147 11.86 18.82 -5.61
N ILE A 148 11.78 18.92 -4.29
CA ILE A 148 10.86 18.18 -3.45
C ILE A 148 9.69 19.08 -3.05
N ALA A 149 8.47 18.60 -3.24
CA ALA A 149 7.25 19.25 -2.79
C ALA A 149 6.73 18.62 -1.51
N GLY A 150 6.16 19.45 -0.62
CA GLY A 150 5.65 18.97 0.65
C GLY A 150 4.63 19.90 1.26
N THR A 151 4.12 19.53 2.42
CA THR A 151 3.29 20.35 3.28
C THR A 151 3.93 20.43 4.66
N LEU A 152 4.25 21.66 5.09
CA LEU A 152 4.70 21.95 6.45
C LEU A 152 3.51 22.38 7.30
N THR A 153 3.25 21.67 8.39
CA THR A 153 2.27 22.09 9.39
C THR A 153 2.97 22.66 10.61
N LEU A 154 2.48 23.80 11.11
CA LEU A 154 3.09 24.59 12.18
C LEU A 154 2.03 24.88 13.24
N PRO A 155 2.30 24.64 14.53
CA PRO A 155 1.42 25.07 15.60
C PRO A 155 1.12 26.57 15.52
N GLU A 156 -0.11 26.97 15.87
CA GLU A 156 -0.52 28.38 15.76
C GLU A 156 0.18 29.29 16.76
N GLN A 157 0.41 28.79 17.98
CA GLN A 157 1.00 29.54 19.06
C GLN A 157 2.35 28.98 19.47
N GLY A 158 3.30 29.85 19.72
CA GLY A 158 4.63 29.49 20.15
C GLY A 158 5.73 29.94 19.17
N LYS A 159 6.97 29.59 19.49
CA LYS A 159 8.17 29.88 18.69
C LYS A 159 9.18 28.78 18.89
N LYS A 160 10.03 28.55 17.90
CA LYS A 160 11.10 27.55 17.98
C LYS A 160 10.58 26.13 18.28
N PHE A 161 9.59 25.70 17.49
CA PHE A 161 8.98 24.38 17.65
C PHE A 161 9.99 23.25 17.42
N PRO A 162 9.90 22.16 18.18
CA PRO A 162 10.45 20.89 17.73
C PRO A 162 9.77 20.51 16.40
N ALA A 163 10.50 19.82 15.55
CA ALA A 163 9.99 19.46 14.24
C ALA A 163 10.33 18.02 13.86
N VAL A 164 9.57 17.47 12.93
CA VAL A 164 9.81 16.13 12.40
C VAL A 164 9.57 16.09 10.90
N VAL A 165 10.43 15.33 10.18
CA VAL A 165 10.21 14.92 8.79
C VAL A 165 9.59 13.53 8.80
N LEU A 166 8.49 13.33 8.08
CA LEU A 166 7.89 12.01 7.86
C LEU A 166 8.46 11.40 6.57
N VAL A 167 8.90 10.15 6.64
CA VAL A 167 9.47 9.40 5.51
C VAL A 167 8.61 8.16 5.24
N THR A 168 8.10 8.07 4.03
CA THR A 168 7.15 7.06 3.56
C THR A 168 7.72 5.65 3.49
N GLY A 169 6.81 4.67 3.46
CA GLY A 169 7.14 3.27 3.19
C GLY A 169 7.52 3.02 1.73
N SER A 170 7.66 1.75 1.36
CA SER A 170 7.99 1.34 0.00
C SER A 170 6.87 1.64 -1.00
N GLY A 171 7.24 1.94 -2.25
CA GLY A 171 6.35 2.33 -3.31
C GLY A 171 6.34 3.84 -3.55
N ALA A 172 5.77 4.28 -4.67
CA ALA A 172 5.62 5.69 -5.03
C ALA A 172 4.52 6.33 -4.17
N GLN A 173 4.91 7.07 -3.14
CA GLN A 173 4.01 7.61 -2.14
C GLN A 173 3.88 9.13 -2.25
N ASN A 174 2.66 9.63 -2.10
CA ASN A 174 2.45 11.05 -1.88
C ASN A 174 2.71 11.42 -0.40
N ARG A 175 2.77 12.71 -0.10
CA ARG A 175 3.03 13.26 1.25
C ARG A 175 2.09 12.77 2.36
N ASN A 176 0.97 12.13 2.02
CA ASN A 176 0.03 11.58 2.98
C ASN A 176 0.29 10.10 3.27
N GLU A 177 1.24 9.47 2.54
CA GLU A 177 1.41 8.01 2.51
C GLU A 177 0.07 7.33 2.23
N GLU A 178 -0.59 7.75 1.14
CA GLU A 178 -1.94 7.28 0.84
C GLU A 178 -1.93 5.82 0.39
N ILE A 179 -2.42 4.96 1.28
CA ILE A 179 -2.44 3.51 1.08
C ILE A 179 -3.81 2.94 1.39
N MET A 180 -4.40 2.21 0.43
CA MET A 180 -5.72 1.57 0.57
C MET A 180 -6.81 2.52 1.09
N GLY A 181 -6.77 3.78 0.64
CA GLY A 181 -7.73 4.83 1.00
C GLY A 181 -7.53 5.42 2.39
N HIS A 182 -6.45 5.11 3.10
CA HIS A 182 -6.01 5.78 4.31
C HIS A 182 -4.93 6.81 4.01
N LYS A 183 -4.80 7.82 4.90
CA LYS A 183 -3.77 8.86 4.85
C LYS A 183 -3.04 8.96 6.18
N PRO A 184 -2.26 7.93 6.57
CA PRO A 184 -1.64 7.88 7.89
C PRO A 184 -0.78 9.10 8.21
N PHE A 185 0.02 9.59 7.25
CA PHE A 185 0.86 10.76 7.50
C PHE A 185 0.08 12.06 7.67
N LEU A 186 -1.11 12.16 7.04
CA LEU A 186 -2.00 13.29 7.30
C LEU A 186 -2.51 13.28 8.76
N VAL A 187 -2.89 12.10 9.25
CA VAL A 187 -3.38 11.91 10.62
C VAL A 187 -2.27 12.13 11.65
N ILE A 188 -1.07 11.57 11.41
CA ILE A 188 0.11 11.78 12.28
C ILE A 188 0.45 13.27 12.34
N ALA A 189 0.48 13.96 11.21
CA ALA A 189 0.81 15.38 11.16
C ALA A 189 -0.21 16.25 11.89
N ASP A 190 -1.50 15.98 11.71
CA ASP A 190 -2.54 16.70 12.48
C ASP A 190 -2.37 16.52 13.98
N TYR A 191 -2.19 15.26 14.42
CA TYR A 191 -2.05 14.96 15.84
C TYR A 191 -0.82 15.61 16.46
N LEU A 192 0.36 15.47 15.84
CA LEU A 192 1.61 16.05 16.33
C LEU A 192 1.55 17.59 16.33
N THR A 193 0.98 18.20 15.27
CA THR A 193 0.92 19.66 15.17
C THR A 193 -0.01 20.27 16.20
N ARG A 194 -1.14 19.64 16.50
CA ARG A 194 -2.03 20.04 17.61
C ARG A 194 -1.34 19.97 18.97
N ASN A 195 -0.33 19.12 19.11
CA ASN A 195 0.46 18.92 20.31
C ASN A 195 1.80 19.69 20.32
N GLY A 196 1.96 20.71 19.48
CA GLY A 196 3.09 21.63 19.54
C GLY A 196 4.33 21.21 18.76
N ILE A 197 4.25 20.20 17.87
CA ILE A 197 5.37 19.69 17.06
C ILE A 197 5.10 20.06 15.61
N ALA A 198 6.01 20.77 14.96
CA ALA A 198 5.92 21.04 13.52
C ALA A 198 6.19 19.76 12.71
N VAL A 199 5.46 19.58 11.60
CA VAL A 199 5.58 18.36 10.78
C VAL A 199 5.76 18.70 9.30
N LEU A 200 6.80 18.17 8.69
CA LEU A 200 7.02 18.22 7.25
C LEU A 200 6.76 16.84 6.63
N ARG A 201 5.82 16.81 5.69
CA ARG A 201 5.47 15.65 4.87
C ARG A 201 5.79 15.97 3.42
N CYS A 202 6.49 15.08 2.73
CA CYS A 202 6.92 15.30 1.34
C CYS A 202 6.33 14.25 0.40
N ASP A 203 6.09 14.65 -0.83
CA ASP A 203 5.91 13.70 -1.93
C ASP A 203 7.26 13.08 -2.26
N ASP A 204 7.29 11.77 -2.49
CA ASP A 204 8.51 11.10 -2.94
C ASP A 204 9.00 11.68 -4.27
N ARG A 205 10.30 11.53 -4.57
CA ARG A 205 10.84 11.94 -5.87
C ARG A 205 10.06 11.31 -7.03
N GLY A 206 9.68 12.11 -8.02
CA GLY A 206 8.87 11.68 -9.17
C GLY A 206 7.38 11.45 -8.86
N VAL A 207 6.90 11.85 -7.67
CA VAL A 207 5.50 11.72 -7.25
C VAL A 207 4.91 13.10 -6.96
N GLY A 208 3.63 13.28 -7.23
CA GLY A 208 2.89 14.50 -6.88
C GLY A 208 3.55 15.76 -7.44
N GLY A 209 3.98 16.66 -6.55
CA GLY A 209 4.69 17.88 -6.91
C GLY A 209 6.21 17.79 -6.93
N SER A 210 6.79 16.64 -6.57
CA SER A 210 8.23 16.41 -6.55
C SER A 210 8.75 16.00 -7.93
N THR A 211 9.90 16.55 -8.33
CA THR A 211 10.61 16.14 -9.56
C THR A 211 11.53 14.94 -9.31
N GLY A 212 12.17 14.44 -10.36
CA GLY A 212 13.05 13.26 -10.29
C GLY A 212 12.37 12.01 -10.83
N VAL A 213 13.02 10.85 -10.63
CA VAL A 213 12.55 9.55 -11.15
C VAL A 213 12.48 8.55 -10.01
N PHE A 214 11.28 8.16 -9.64
CA PHE A 214 11.04 7.18 -8.57
C PHE A 214 11.62 5.80 -8.90
N ALA A 215 11.44 5.33 -10.15
CA ALA A 215 11.82 3.98 -10.56
C ALA A 215 13.33 3.69 -10.49
N GLU A 216 14.15 4.74 -10.44
CA GLU A 216 15.62 4.64 -10.39
C GLU A 216 16.17 4.78 -8.96
N ALA A 217 15.32 5.16 -8.00
CA ALA A 217 15.73 5.49 -6.65
C ALA A 217 16.05 4.26 -5.79
N THR A 218 16.93 4.46 -4.83
CA THR A 218 17.31 3.53 -3.76
C THR A 218 17.00 4.13 -2.38
N ASN A 219 17.23 3.39 -1.30
CA ASN A 219 17.09 3.95 0.05
C ASN A 219 18.10 5.07 0.34
N GLU A 220 19.25 5.07 -0.32
CA GLU A 220 20.23 6.17 -0.21
C GLU A 220 19.70 7.46 -0.82
N ASP A 221 19.00 7.36 -1.95
CA ASP A 221 18.35 8.50 -2.60
C ASP A 221 17.24 9.09 -1.73
N TYR A 222 16.41 8.24 -1.11
CA TYR A 222 15.39 8.72 -0.17
C TYR A 222 16.01 9.32 1.11
N ALA A 223 17.15 8.80 1.55
CA ALA A 223 17.90 9.40 2.66
C ALA A 223 18.45 10.80 2.29
N SER A 224 18.93 10.99 1.06
CA SER A 224 19.32 12.30 0.54
C SER A 224 18.15 13.29 0.49
N ASP A 225 16.95 12.84 0.07
CA ASP A 225 15.74 13.67 0.05
C ASP A 225 15.29 14.07 1.47
N ALA A 226 15.35 13.11 2.41
CA ALA A 226 15.03 13.38 3.81
C ALA A 226 16.06 14.34 4.47
N GLU A 227 17.32 14.26 4.10
CA GLU A 227 18.35 15.20 4.55
C GLU A 227 18.10 16.61 4.01
N ALA A 228 17.71 16.74 2.74
CA ALA A 228 17.30 18.02 2.16
C ALA A 228 16.08 18.62 2.89
N ALA A 229 15.11 17.78 3.29
CA ALA A 229 13.96 18.20 4.09
C ALA A 229 14.38 18.72 5.49
N ILE A 230 15.30 18.03 6.16
CA ILE A 230 15.86 18.48 7.44
C ILE A 230 16.59 19.81 7.28
N ASN A 231 17.39 19.98 6.22
CA ASN A 231 18.10 21.22 5.93
C ASN A 231 17.13 22.37 5.63
N TYR A 232 16.03 22.11 4.93
CA TYR A 232 14.95 23.10 4.78
C TYR A 232 14.38 23.54 6.11
N LEU A 233 14.04 22.59 7.01
CA LEU A 233 13.51 22.92 8.34
C LEU A 233 14.50 23.71 9.21
N LYS A 234 15.81 23.43 9.12
CA LYS A 234 16.86 24.20 9.82
C LYS A 234 16.88 25.66 9.41
N GLY A 235 16.51 25.98 8.18
CA GLY A 235 16.41 27.36 7.66
C GLY A 235 15.14 28.11 8.11
N ARG A 236 14.17 27.43 8.71
CA ARG A 236 12.89 28.05 9.13
C ARG A 236 13.02 28.73 10.49
N LYS A 237 12.62 29.99 10.59
CA LYS A 237 12.68 30.78 11.84
C LYS A 237 11.77 30.25 12.95
N GLU A 238 10.68 29.56 12.59
CA GLU A 238 9.71 28.97 13.49
C GLU A 238 10.24 27.69 14.16
N ILE A 239 11.23 27.04 13.57
CA ILE A 239 11.75 25.72 14.00
C ILE A 239 12.97 25.90 14.91
N ASN A 240 13.09 25.01 15.91
CA ASN A 240 14.33 24.85 16.66
C ASN A 240 15.27 23.89 15.90
N PRO A 241 16.37 24.38 15.33
CA PRO A 241 17.25 23.55 14.51
C PRO A 241 17.95 22.42 15.26
N LYS A 242 17.94 22.45 16.60
CA LYS A 242 18.50 21.39 17.45
C LYS A 242 17.47 20.32 17.85
N GLN A 243 16.23 20.47 17.43
CA GLN A 243 15.10 19.59 17.81
C GLN A 243 14.36 19.10 16.57
N ILE A 244 15.08 18.78 15.51
CA ILE A 244 14.53 18.21 14.28
C ILE A 244 14.79 16.70 14.29
N GLY A 245 13.71 15.93 14.26
CA GLY A 245 13.77 14.46 14.17
C GLY A 245 13.23 13.93 12.85
N ILE A 246 13.23 12.61 12.76
CA ILE A 246 12.71 11.86 11.61
C ILE A 246 11.80 10.75 12.11
N ILE A 247 10.63 10.60 11.49
CA ILE A 247 9.75 9.44 11.66
C ILE A 247 9.68 8.73 10.32
N GLY A 248 10.08 7.47 10.29
CA GLY A 248 10.01 6.65 9.08
C GLY A 248 9.09 5.45 9.28
N HIS A 249 8.19 5.20 8.33
CA HIS A 249 7.33 4.03 8.32
C HIS A 249 7.91 2.97 7.37
N SER A 250 7.96 1.70 7.82
CA SER A 250 8.39 0.57 6.98
C SER A 250 9.77 0.83 6.34
N CYS A 251 9.87 0.91 5.02
CA CYS A 251 11.09 1.32 4.30
C CYS A 251 11.64 2.68 4.79
N GLY A 252 10.76 3.63 5.11
CA GLY A 252 11.15 4.92 5.68
C GLY A 252 11.87 4.80 7.03
N GLY A 253 11.58 3.75 7.81
CA GLY A 253 12.34 3.42 9.02
C GLY A 253 13.79 3.03 8.70
N THR A 254 14.00 2.27 7.64
CA THR A 254 15.36 1.96 7.12
C THR A 254 16.08 3.23 6.66
N VAL A 255 15.40 4.11 5.93
CA VAL A 255 15.92 5.42 5.51
C VAL A 255 16.31 6.26 6.73
N ALA A 256 15.51 6.25 7.79
CA ALA A 256 15.83 6.95 9.04
C ALA A 256 17.11 6.39 9.71
N PHE A 257 17.36 5.08 9.64
CA PHE A 257 18.61 4.48 10.15
C PHE A 257 19.82 4.89 9.32
N ILE A 258 19.71 4.86 7.97
CA ILE A 258 20.79 5.32 7.07
C ILE A 258 21.16 6.77 7.39
N LEU A 259 20.16 7.64 7.44
CA LEU A 259 20.41 9.05 7.70
C LEU A 259 20.91 9.31 9.12
N GLY A 260 20.36 8.61 10.12
CA GLY A 260 20.82 8.70 11.52
C GLY A 260 22.24 8.22 11.76
N ALA A 261 22.75 7.35 10.89
CA ALA A 261 24.13 6.87 10.95
C ALA A 261 25.17 7.90 10.44
N ARG A 262 24.76 8.76 9.51
CA ARG A 262 25.68 9.72 8.83
C ARG A 262 25.46 11.18 9.26
N SER A 263 24.26 11.56 9.66
CA SER A 263 23.96 12.95 10.00
C SER A 263 23.95 13.18 11.51
N LYS A 264 24.62 14.27 11.95
CA LYS A 264 24.59 14.76 13.34
C LYS A 264 23.46 15.76 13.59
N ASP A 265 22.74 16.13 12.55
CA ASP A 265 21.67 17.13 12.59
C ASP A 265 20.32 16.54 13.01
N ILE A 266 20.25 15.22 13.20
CA ILE A 266 19.07 14.52 13.63
C ILE A 266 19.04 14.45 15.16
N ALA A 267 18.04 15.10 15.75
CA ALA A 267 17.85 15.13 17.19
C ALA A 267 17.31 13.80 17.75
N TYR A 268 16.48 13.10 16.98
CA TYR A 268 15.88 11.81 17.37
C TYR A 268 15.31 11.07 16.14
N ILE A 269 15.15 9.76 16.28
CA ILE A 269 14.57 8.88 15.28
C ILE A 269 13.37 8.14 15.88
N ILE A 270 12.27 8.07 15.13
CA ILE A 270 11.18 7.13 15.37
C ILE A 270 11.07 6.20 14.17
N SER A 271 11.24 4.92 14.38
CA SER A 271 11.06 3.87 13.39
C SER A 271 9.74 3.16 13.63
N MET A 272 8.79 3.36 12.74
CA MET A 272 7.48 2.72 12.73
C MET A 272 7.54 1.50 11.81
N ALA A 273 7.55 0.29 12.37
CA ALA A 273 7.65 -0.97 11.61
C ALA A 273 8.83 -0.98 10.62
N GLY A 274 9.96 -0.35 10.98
CA GLY A 274 11.14 -0.24 10.12
C GLY A 274 11.91 -1.55 10.02
N ALA A 275 12.41 -1.87 8.81
CA ALA A 275 13.25 -3.03 8.56
C ALA A 275 14.64 -2.85 9.18
N ALA A 276 14.98 -3.68 10.15
CA ALA A 276 16.21 -3.62 10.93
C ALA A 276 17.08 -4.89 10.82
N ILE A 277 16.68 -5.85 9.99
CA ILE A 277 17.45 -7.04 9.64
C ILE A 277 17.76 -7.04 8.14
N LYS A 278 18.69 -7.91 7.70
CA LYS A 278 19.05 -8.01 6.28
C LYS A 278 17.84 -8.17 5.38
N GLY A 279 17.85 -7.50 4.22
CA GLY A 279 16.71 -7.44 3.30
C GLY A 279 16.24 -8.81 2.81
N ASP A 280 17.15 -9.72 2.46
CA ASP A 280 16.83 -11.10 2.05
C ASP A 280 16.14 -11.90 3.15
N SER A 281 16.60 -11.76 4.38
CA SER A 281 16.04 -12.43 5.56
C SER A 281 14.66 -11.85 5.92
N LEU A 282 14.49 -10.52 5.81
CA LEU A 282 13.21 -9.87 6.00
C LEU A 282 12.19 -10.36 4.96
N MET A 283 12.56 -10.35 3.69
CA MET A 283 11.67 -10.78 2.61
C MET A 283 11.27 -12.25 2.72
N LEU A 284 12.17 -13.10 3.18
CA LEU A 284 11.83 -14.51 3.43
C LEU A 284 10.82 -14.66 4.56
N LYS A 285 10.99 -13.91 5.66
CA LYS A 285 10.05 -13.90 6.78
C LYS A 285 8.71 -13.30 6.40
N GLN A 286 8.70 -12.19 5.65
CA GLN A 286 7.49 -11.57 5.12
C GLN A 286 6.71 -12.55 4.22
N ALA A 287 7.39 -13.23 3.30
CA ALA A 287 6.77 -14.23 2.43
C ALA A 287 6.14 -15.38 3.24
N GLU A 288 6.80 -15.83 4.30
CA GLU A 288 6.27 -16.84 5.21
C GLU A 288 4.98 -16.38 5.88
N THR A 289 5.01 -15.22 6.54
CA THR A 289 3.88 -14.71 7.31
C THR A 289 2.67 -14.40 6.42
N ILE A 290 2.90 -13.76 5.25
CA ILE A 290 1.83 -13.47 4.29
C ILE A 290 1.23 -14.76 3.71
N SER A 291 2.06 -15.75 3.33
CA SER A 291 1.56 -17.03 2.80
C SER A 291 0.71 -17.76 3.83
N LYS A 292 1.17 -17.84 5.06
CA LYS A 292 0.43 -18.50 6.16
C LYS A 292 -0.86 -17.77 6.51
N SER A 293 -0.85 -16.44 6.54
CA SER A 293 -2.06 -15.63 6.75
C SER A 293 -3.10 -15.82 5.65
N SER A 294 -2.65 -16.18 4.45
CA SER A 294 -3.50 -16.51 3.28
C SER A 294 -3.92 -17.98 3.23
N GLY A 295 -3.61 -18.80 4.26
CA GLY A 295 -4.05 -20.18 4.39
C GLY A 295 -3.05 -21.23 3.89
N THR A 296 -1.82 -20.86 3.55
CA THR A 296 -0.75 -21.85 3.22
C THR A 296 -0.37 -22.63 4.47
N SER A 297 -0.44 -23.96 4.40
CA SER A 297 -0.02 -24.83 5.50
C SER A 297 1.51 -24.79 5.71
N ASP A 298 1.94 -25.14 6.94
CA ASP A 298 3.38 -25.25 7.26
C ASP A 298 4.10 -26.22 6.32
N ALA A 299 3.49 -27.36 6.00
CA ALA A 299 4.08 -28.34 5.08
C ALA A 299 4.27 -27.76 3.67
N MET A 300 3.28 -27.02 3.16
CA MET A 300 3.38 -26.37 1.84
C MET A 300 4.41 -25.24 1.86
N TRP A 301 4.49 -24.47 2.95
CA TRP A 301 5.52 -23.45 3.10
C TRP A 301 6.93 -24.05 3.08
N GLU A 302 7.20 -25.09 3.88
CA GLU A 302 8.52 -25.73 3.90
C GLU A 302 8.90 -26.37 2.56
N LEU A 303 7.93 -26.80 1.75
CA LEU A 303 8.16 -27.25 0.37
C LEU A 303 8.59 -26.11 -0.56
N ASN A 304 8.00 -24.92 -0.43
CA ASN A 304 8.23 -23.78 -1.32
C ASN A 304 9.44 -22.92 -0.90
N LYS A 305 9.74 -22.88 0.39
CA LYS A 305 10.79 -22.05 0.99
C LYS A 305 12.19 -22.20 0.35
N PRO A 306 12.67 -23.41 -0.01
CA PRO A 306 13.98 -23.57 -0.68
C PRO A 306 14.05 -22.81 -2.03
N THR A 307 12.97 -22.87 -2.81
CA THR A 307 12.88 -22.14 -4.09
C THR A 307 13.02 -20.64 -3.88
N LEU A 308 12.32 -20.10 -2.88
CA LEU A 308 12.37 -18.68 -2.57
C LEU A 308 13.77 -18.26 -2.05
N ARG A 309 14.38 -19.08 -1.19
CA ARG A 309 15.76 -18.87 -0.72
C ARG A 309 16.77 -18.82 -1.87
N THR A 310 16.63 -19.73 -2.84
CA THR A 310 17.50 -19.73 -4.02
C THR A 310 17.35 -18.44 -4.83
N ARG A 311 16.11 -17.98 -5.05
CA ARG A 311 15.85 -16.70 -5.75
C ARG A 311 16.47 -15.51 -5.01
N TYR A 312 16.31 -15.44 -3.70
CA TYR A 312 16.91 -14.35 -2.91
C TYR A 312 18.44 -14.44 -2.88
N ALA A 313 19.01 -15.65 -2.82
CA ALA A 313 20.44 -15.84 -2.94
C ALA A 313 21.02 -15.38 -4.29
N ILE A 314 20.26 -15.50 -5.39
CA ILE A 314 20.64 -14.97 -6.70
C ILE A 314 20.64 -13.43 -6.67
N LEU A 315 19.63 -12.79 -6.07
CA LEU A 315 19.49 -11.33 -6.05
C LEU A 315 20.57 -10.62 -5.24
N VAL A 316 21.12 -11.26 -4.20
CA VAL A 316 22.13 -10.66 -3.33
C VAL A 316 23.57 -10.87 -3.81
N GLN A 317 23.77 -11.57 -4.92
CA GLN A 317 25.13 -11.80 -5.48
C GLN A 317 25.78 -10.49 -5.93
N ASP A 318 27.10 -10.44 -5.86
CA ASP A 318 27.90 -9.34 -6.41
C ASP A 318 28.17 -9.57 -7.90
N LYS A 319 27.10 -9.40 -8.70
CA LYS A 319 27.07 -9.57 -10.15
C LYS A 319 26.34 -8.40 -10.80
N SER A 320 26.54 -8.23 -12.10
CA SER A 320 25.77 -7.27 -12.89
C SER A 320 24.29 -7.62 -12.89
N THR A 321 23.42 -6.62 -13.04
CA THR A 321 21.96 -6.83 -13.13
C THR A 321 21.60 -7.80 -14.27
N GLU A 322 22.36 -7.79 -15.37
CA GLU A 322 22.11 -8.69 -16.51
C GLU A 322 22.45 -10.14 -16.17
N GLU A 323 23.53 -10.40 -15.46
CA GLU A 323 23.87 -11.75 -14.98
C GLU A 323 22.82 -12.25 -13.97
N ILE A 324 22.41 -11.40 -13.02
CA ILE A 324 21.35 -11.70 -12.08
C ILE A 324 20.04 -12.00 -12.82
N ARG A 325 19.68 -11.20 -13.82
CA ARG A 325 18.48 -11.41 -14.66
C ARG A 325 18.49 -12.80 -15.30
N LYS A 326 19.59 -13.19 -15.91
CA LYS A 326 19.75 -14.48 -16.58
C LYS A 326 19.59 -15.66 -15.61
N GLU A 327 20.22 -15.60 -14.45
CA GLU A 327 20.15 -16.66 -13.44
C GLU A 327 18.73 -16.74 -12.82
N LEU A 328 18.14 -15.58 -12.52
CA LEU A 328 16.80 -15.47 -11.96
C LEU A 328 15.75 -16.05 -12.93
N TYR A 329 15.84 -15.68 -14.22
CA TYR A 329 14.95 -16.20 -15.24
C TYR A 329 15.05 -17.74 -15.35
N ALA A 330 16.28 -18.27 -15.41
CA ALA A 330 16.52 -19.72 -15.46
C ALA A 330 15.93 -20.42 -14.21
N ASN A 331 16.10 -19.84 -13.01
CA ASN A 331 15.53 -20.39 -11.79
C ASN A 331 14.00 -20.35 -11.80
N ILE A 332 13.38 -19.25 -12.26
CA ILE A 332 11.92 -19.15 -12.34
C ILE A 332 11.36 -20.23 -13.27
N ILE A 333 11.92 -20.35 -14.49
CA ILE A 333 11.48 -21.36 -15.46
C ILE A 333 11.63 -22.78 -14.90
N ALA A 334 12.76 -23.10 -14.27
CA ALA A 334 13.02 -24.44 -13.73
C ALA A 334 12.09 -24.82 -12.55
N THR A 335 11.50 -23.83 -11.89
CA THR A 335 10.63 -24.04 -10.71
C THR A 335 9.13 -23.90 -11.00
N LEU A 336 8.76 -23.47 -12.22
CA LEU A 336 7.36 -23.39 -12.64
C LEU A 336 6.81 -24.78 -12.96
N PRO A 337 5.58 -25.09 -12.51
CA PRO A 337 4.87 -26.31 -12.95
C PRO A 337 4.71 -26.33 -14.48
N PRO A 338 4.86 -27.51 -15.12
CA PRO A 338 4.77 -27.63 -16.58
C PRO A 338 3.44 -27.08 -17.16
N VAL A 339 2.34 -27.20 -16.42
CA VAL A 339 1.03 -26.66 -16.85
C VAL A 339 1.04 -25.13 -16.93
N GLN A 340 1.79 -24.44 -16.09
CA GLN A 340 1.90 -22.98 -16.15
C GLN A 340 2.76 -22.51 -17.32
N LEU A 341 3.75 -23.29 -17.73
CA LEU A 341 4.57 -22.99 -18.91
C LEU A 341 3.78 -23.02 -20.23
N GLN A 342 2.58 -23.63 -20.24
CA GLN A 342 1.69 -23.66 -21.39
C GLN A 342 0.75 -22.43 -21.47
N ASP A 343 0.73 -21.58 -20.44
CA ASP A 343 -0.06 -20.35 -20.44
C ASP A 343 0.56 -19.33 -21.41
N PRO A 344 -0.18 -18.85 -22.43
CA PRO A 344 0.36 -17.89 -23.40
C PRO A 344 0.81 -16.56 -22.76
N ASN A 345 0.34 -16.24 -21.55
CA ASN A 345 0.70 -15.02 -20.83
C ASN A 345 1.85 -15.21 -19.84
N ILE A 346 2.39 -16.43 -19.67
CA ILE A 346 3.39 -16.70 -18.64
C ILE A 346 4.65 -15.86 -18.82
N ALA A 347 5.11 -15.68 -20.06
CA ALA A 347 6.28 -14.88 -20.36
C ALA A 347 6.11 -13.42 -19.90
N LYS A 348 4.96 -12.82 -20.14
CA LYS A 348 4.64 -11.46 -19.67
C LYS A 348 4.60 -11.37 -18.15
N GLN A 349 4.05 -12.37 -17.48
CA GLN A 349 3.98 -12.40 -16.01
C GLN A 349 5.38 -12.53 -15.39
N ILE A 350 6.22 -13.40 -15.95
CA ILE A 350 7.62 -13.53 -15.52
C ILE A 350 8.35 -12.20 -15.68
N GLU A 351 8.18 -11.52 -16.83
CA GLU A 351 8.85 -10.24 -17.07
C GLU A 351 8.39 -9.15 -16.09
N VAL A 352 7.10 -9.07 -15.78
CA VAL A 352 6.58 -8.13 -14.76
C VAL A 352 7.20 -8.41 -13.39
N GLU A 353 7.24 -9.68 -12.96
CA GLU A 353 7.84 -10.06 -11.67
C GLU A 353 9.34 -9.80 -11.65
N MET A 354 10.05 -10.13 -12.72
CA MET A 354 11.48 -9.85 -12.86
C MET A 354 11.78 -8.36 -12.85
N SER A 355 10.98 -7.55 -13.55
CA SER A 355 11.16 -6.08 -13.55
C SER A 355 11.03 -5.51 -12.14
N ARG A 356 10.10 -6.04 -11.33
CA ARG A 356 9.95 -5.67 -9.92
C ARG A 356 11.17 -6.08 -9.10
N MET A 357 11.62 -7.34 -9.21
CA MET A 357 12.75 -7.89 -8.44
C MET A 357 14.11 -7.31 -8.83
N LEU A 358 14.25 -6.81 -10.06
CA LEU A 358 15.48 -6.22 -10.59
C LEU A 358 15.45 -4.69 -10.56
N SER A 359 14.43 -4.07 -9.98
CA SER A 359 14.41 -2.62 -9.79
C SER A 359 15.59 -2.18 -8.91
N PRO A 360 16.17 -0.98 -9.12
CA PRO A 360 17.26 -0.47 -8.31
C PRO A 360 16.95 -0.49 -6.82
N TRP A 361 15.74 -0.08 -6.43
CA TRP A 361 15.30 -0.13 -5.04
C TRP A 361 15.31 -1.54 -4.48
N TYR A 362 14.71 -2.52 -5.19
CA TYR A 362 14.58 -3.87 -4.66
C TYR A 362 15.93 -4.57 -4.52
N LEU A 363 16.82 -4.42 -5.52
CA LEU A 363 18.19 -4.97 -5.45
C LEU A 363 18.98 -4.34 -4.32
N HIS A 364 18.91 -3.02 -4.15
CA HIS A 364 19.55 -2.33 -3.03
C HIS A 364 19.02 -2.83 -1.69
N PHE A 365 17.68 -2.90 -1.54
CA PHE A 365 17.04 -3.37 -0.33
C PHE A 365 17.42 -4.81 0.03
N MET A 366 17.44 -5.72 -0.94
CA MET A 366 17.82 -7.12 -0.73
C MET A 366 19.26 -7.28 -0.22
N LYS A 367 20.17 -6.44 -0.70
CA LYS A 367 21.60 -6.44 -0.31
C LYS A 367 21.88 -5.66 0.96
N TYR A 368 20.97 -4.79 1.39
CA TYR A 368 21.17 -3.90 2.51
C TYR A 368 21.25 -4.65 3.85
N ASP A 369 22.31 -4.35 4.62
CA ASP A 369 22.50 -4.82 5.99
C ASP A 369 22.43 -3.63 6.96
N PRO A 370 21.31 -3.42 7.67
CA PRO A 370 21.12 -2.29 8.57
C PRO A 370 22.06 -2.29 9.79
N THR A 371 22.73 -3.40 10.08
CA THR A 371 23.64 -3.54 11.21
C THR A 371 24.72 -2.45 11.23
N HIS A 372 25.25 -2.10 10.05
CA HIS A 372 26.33 -1.12 9.95
C HIS A 372 25.86 0.30 10.32
N ASP A 373 24.66 0.65 9.98
CA ASP A 373 24.10 1.97 10.25
C ASP A 373 23.55 2.05 11.68
N LEU A 374 22.80 1.06 12.13
CA LEU A 374 22.27 1.01 13.50
C LEU A 374 23.38 1.20 14.55
N LYS A 375 24.55 0.60 14.36
CA LYS A 375 25.70 0.77 15.27
C LYS A 375 26.24 2.20 15.32
N LYS A 376 26.03 3.00 14.28
CA LYS A 376 26.56 4.38 14.22
C LYS A 376 25.62 5.41 14.83
N ILE A 377 24.35 5.10 15.02
CA ILE A 377 23.33 6.03 15.54
C ILE A 377 23.66 6.46 16.96
N LYS A 378 23.70 7.79 17.19
CA LYS A 378 24.02 8.41 18.50
C LYS A 378 22.85 9.16 19.12
N CYS A 379 21.87 9.58 18.33
CA CYS A 379 20.66 10.22 18.84
C CYS A 379 19.71 9.23 19.51
N PRO A 380 18.73 9.69 20.30
CA PRO A 380 17.66 8.85 20.82
C PRO A 380 16.88 8.14 19.70
N VAL A 381 16.51 6.87 19.92
CA VAL A 381 15.74 6.05 18.99
C VAL A 381 14.52 5.48 19.71
N LEU A 382 13.35 5.66 19.10
CA LEU A 382 12.13 4.92 19.42
C LEU A 382 11.83 3.99 18.24
N ALA A 383 11.80 2.69 18.47
CA ALA A 383 11.35 1.73 17.48
C ALA A 383 10.04 1.08 17.94
N VAL A 384 9.04 1.11 17.09
CA VAL A 384 7.70 0.63 17.39
C VAL A 384 7.20 -0.31 16.31
N ASN A 385 6.42 -1.32 16.69
CA ASN A 385 5.78 -2.22 15.73
C ASN A 385 4.51 -2.84 16.30
N GLY A 386 3.59 -3.25 15.43
CA GLY A 386 2.43 -4.05 15.80
C GLY A 386 2.78 -5.54 15.94
N ASP A 387 2.21 -6.26 16.91
CA ASP A 387 2.46 -7.69 17.08
C ASP A 387 1.75 -8.56 16.02
N LYS A 388 0.83 -7.95 15.25
CA LYS A 388 0.12 -8.55 14.11
C LYS A 388 0.66 -8.09 12.76
N ASP A 389 1.81 -7.47 12.74
CA ASP A 389 2.48 -7.08 11.50
C ASP A 389 2.98 -8.32 10.74
N ILE A 390 2.38 -8.60 9.58
CA ILE A 390 2.75 -9.72 8.70
C ILE A 390 3.77 -9.34 7.64
N GLN A 391 4.20 -8.07 7.60
CA GLN A 391 5.18 -7.57 6.63
C GLN A 391 6.56 -7.41 7.26
N VAL A 392 6.63 -6.83 8.47
CA VAL A 392 7.88 -6.63 9.22
C VAL A 392 7.71 -7.26 10.60
N ASP A 393 8.28 -8.44 10.79
CA ASP A 393 8.18 -9.17 12.05
C ASP A 393 8.65 -8.33 13.24
N ALA A 394 7.75 -8.07 14.19
CA ALA A 394 8.00 -7.17 15.30
C ALA A 394 9.14 -7.64 16.21
N ASP A 395 9.17 -8.93 16.55
CA ASP A 395 10.16 -9.46 17.49
C ASP A 395 11.57 -9.42 16.92
N MET A 396 11.73 -9.80 15.64
CA MET A 396 13.03 -9.79 14.98
C MET A 396 13.56 -8.36 14.81
N ASN A 397 12.71 -7.44 14.35
CA ASN A 397 13.18 -6.09 13.99
C ASN A 397 13.36 -5.19 15.21
N LEU A 398 12.45 -5.21 16.20
CA LEU A 398 12.63 -4.44 17.44
C LEU A 398 13.87 -4.90 18.22
N LYS A 399 14.09 -6.22 18.29
CA LYS A 399 15.29 -6.76 18.91
C LYS A 399 16.57 -6.33 18.19
N ALA A 400 16.57 -6.35 16.85
CA ALA A 400 17.70 -5.93 16.05
C ALA A 400 18.03 -4.45 16.28
N VAL A 401 17.02 -3.55 16.30
CA VAL A 401 17.24 -2.13 16.62
C VAL A 401 17.87 -1.99 18.00
N GLU A 402 17.29 -2.64 19.02
CA GLU A 402 17.78 -2.55 20.38
C GLU A 402 19.22 -3.02 20.52
N ASP A 403 19.52 -4.22 20.03
CA ASP A 403 20.83 -4.84 20.14
C ASP A 403 21.91 -4.02 19.43
N TRP A 404 21.66 -3.62 18.17
CA TRP A 404 22.68 -2.95 17.37
C TRP A 404 22.91 -1.49 17.76
N VAL A 405 21.85 -0.75 18.13
CA VAL A 405 22.00 0.63 18.63
C VAL A 405 22.75 0.63 19.96
N LYS A 406 22.43 -0.34 20.85
CA LYS A 406 23.14 -0.46 22.15
C LYS A 406 24.59 -0.93 22.00
N SER A 407 24.90 -1.73 20.98
CA SER A 407 26.22 -2.37 20.83
C SER A 407 27.38 -1.38 20.75
N ASN A 408 27.14 -0.15 20.33
CA ASN A 408 28.13 0.94 20.27
C ASN A 408 27.91 2.04 21.33
N GLY A 409 27.34 1.65 22.45
CA GLY A 409 27.20 2.48 23.65
C GLY A 409 26.05 3.48 23.66
N ASN A 410 25.19 3.52 22.64
CA ASN A 410 23.99 4.34 22.67
C ASN A 410 22.89 3.66 23.52
N LYS A 411 22.72 4.13 24.75
CA LYS A 411 21.69 3.64 25.69
C LYS A 411 20.32 4.28 25.49
N LYS A 412 20.19 5.26 24.60
CA LYS A 412 18.95 6.02 24.37
C LYS A 412 18.11 5.34 23.29
N VAL A 413 17.83 4.05 23.44
CA VAL A 413 16.95 3.29 22.56
C VAL A 413 15.80 2.73 23.38
N THR A 414 14.60 2.95 22.85
CA THR A 414 13.34 2.42 23.40
C THR A 414 12.65 1.61 22.32
N THR A 415 12.20 0.41 22.65
CA THR A 415 11.39 -0.41 21.75
C THR A 415 10.02 -0.65 22.38
N LYS A 416 8.96 -0.60 21.57
CA LYS A 416 7.59 -0.91 22.01
C LYS A 416 6.87 -1.74 20.95
N LYS A 417 6.29 -2.87 21.38
CA LYS A 417 5.43 -3.71 20.57
C LYS A 417 3.97 -3.49 20.99
N TYR A 418 3.11 -3.16 20.04
CA TYR A 418 1.69 -2.89 20.28
C TYR A 418 0.84 -4.13 20.00
N PRO A 419 0.09 -4.62 20.98
CA PRO A 419 -0.76 -5.79 20.80
C PRO A 419 -1.96 -5.46 19.88
N GLY A 420 -2.29 -6.39 18.99
CA GLY A 420 -3.46 -6.30 18.12
C GLY A 420 -3.33 -5.34 16.95
N LEU A 421 -2.16 -4.71 16.73
CA LEU A 421 -1.95 -3.78 15.62
C LEU A 421 -1.25 -4.44 14.43
N ASN A 422 -1.70 -4.12 13.21
CA ASN A 422 -1.11 -4.54 11.94
C ASN A 422 0.07 -3.63 11.52
N HIS A 423 0.58 -3.81 10.29
CA HIS A 423 1.69 -3.03 9.73
C HIS A 423 1.42 -1.51 9.64
N LEU A 424 0.15 -1.11 9.41
CA LEU A 424 -0.28 0.29 9.39
C LEU A 424 -0.64 0.82 10.78
N PHE A 425 -0.40 0.04 11.82
CA PHE A 425 -0.78 0.36 13.21
C PHE A 425 -2.29 0.54 13.41
N GLN A 426 -3.10 -0.19 12.66
CA GLN A 426 -4.54 -0.28 12.82
C GLN A 426 -4.89 -1.46 13.72
N SER A 427 -5.93 -1.31 14.56
CA SER A 427 -6.54 -2.43 15.28
C SER A 427 -7.21 -3.37 14.30
N CYS A 428 -6.71 -4.60 14.19
CA CYS A 428 -7.10 -5.56 13.18
C CYS A 428 -7.77 -6.80 13.74
N LYS A 429 -8.52 -7.52 12.89
CA LYS A 429 -9.19 -8.79 13.21
C LYS A 429 -8.50 -9.97 12.54
N THR A 430 -8.43 -9.93 11.21
CA THR A 430 -7.72 -10.92 10.40
C THR A 430 -6.26 -10.57 10.22
N CYS A 431 -5.94 -9.29 10.32
CA CYS A 431 -4.62 -8.69 10.18
C CYS A 431 -3.95 -8.97 8.81
N THR A 432 -4.74 -9.40 7.83
CA THR A 432 -4.30 -9.57 6.45
C THR A 432 -4.23 -8.22 5.72
N ILE A 433 -3.42 -8.12 4.67
CA ILE A 433 -3.28 -6.90 3.87
C ILE A 433 -4.64 -6.44 3.29
N ILE A 434 -5.50 -7.38 2.93
CA ILE A 434 -6.84 -7.09 2.38
C ILE A 434 -7.72 -6.35 3.39
N GLU A 435 -7.56 -6.60 4.69
CA GLU A 435 -8.35 -5.95 5.73
C GLU A 435 -8.00 -4.46 5.87
N TYR A 436 -6.78 -4.03 5.55
CA TYR A 436 -6.32 -2.66 5.79
C TYR A 436 -7.28 -1.61 5.25
N GLY A 437 -7.70 -1.73 3.99
CA GLY A 437 -8.62 -0.77 3.36
C GLY A 437 -10.04 -0.78 3.94
N GLN A 438 -10.44 -1.87 4.61
CA GLN A 438 -11.79 -2.05 5.16
C GLN A 438 -11.94 -1.49 6.58
N LEU A 439 -10.83 -1.30 7.30
CA LEU A 439 -10.84 -0.73 8.64
C LEU A 439 -11.16 0.77 8.56
N GLU A 440 -11.96 1.29 9.49
CA GLU A 440 -12.23 2.73 9.61
C GLU A 440 -11.07 3.48 10.28
N GLU A 441 -10.37 2.81 11.21
CA GLU A 441 -9.19 3.33 11.89
C GLU A 441 -8.01 3.46 10.93
N THR A 442 -7.41 4.63 10.83
CA THR A 442 -6.22 4.87 10.01
C THR A 442 -4.95 4.54 10.79
N ILE A 443 -4.90 4.88 12.06
CA ILE A 443 -3.77 4.60 12.95
C ILE A 443 -4.26 4.62 14.41
N SER A 444 -3.77 3.70 15.23
CA SER A 444 -4.16 3.64 16.65
C SER A 444 -3.84 4.93 17.40
N PRO A 445 -4.82 5.50 18.15
CA PRO A 445 -4.57 6.67 18.98
C PRO A 445 -3.48 6.47 20.02
N GLU A 446 -3.26 5.23 20.48
CA GLU A 446 -2.22 4.92 21.46
C GLU A 446 -0.82 5.24 20.93
N ILE A 447 -0.50 4.82 19.69
CA ILE A 447 0.81 5.12 19.11
C ILE A 447 1.00 6.61 18.84
N LEU A 448 -0.04 7.33 18.41
CA LEU A 448 0.01 8.78 18.22
C LEU A 448 0.39 9.51 19.53
N LYS A 449 -0.25 9.09 20.62
CA LYS A 449 0.05 9.62 21.95
C LYS A 449 1.48 9.31 22.37
N ASP A 450 1.88 8.06 22.29
CA ASP A 450 3.21 7.63 22.74
C ASP A 450 4.34 8.31 21.97
N MET A 451 4.23 8.42 20.65
CA MET A 451 5.21 9.14 19.82
C MET A 451 5.28 10.61 20.22
N THR A 452 4.15 11.25 20.45
CA THR A 452 4.08 12.66 20.86
C THR A 452 4.76 12.88 22.19
N GLU A 453 4.41 12.10 23.21
CA GLU A 453 4.99 12.21 24.56
C GLU A 453 6.50 11.94 24.53
N TRP A 454 6.92 10.92 23.74
CA TRP A 454 8.33 10.60 23.61
C TRP A 454 9.14 11.70 22.91
N ILE A 455 8.61 12.33 21.85
CA ILE A 455 9.24 13.48 21.18
C ILE A 455 9.40 14.63 22.16
N LEU A 456 8.32 15.03 22.84
CA LEU A 456 8.34 16.14 23.77
C LEU A 456 9.30 15.91 24.96
N LEU A 457 9.42 14.66 25.42
CA LEU A 457 10.39 14.29 26.46
C LEU A 457 11.83 14.49 25.99
N ASN A 458 12.16 14.08 24.76
CA ASN A 458 13.50 14.16 24.19
C ASN A 458 13.86 15.55 23.65
N CYS A 459 12.89 16.48 23.56
CA CYS A 459 13.07 17.86 23.14
C CYS A 459 13.06 18.89 24.31
N LYS A 460 13.00 18.45 25.57
CA LYS A 460 12.94 19.34 26.75
C LYS A 460 14.29 19.97 27.15
N HIS A 461 15.38 19.68 26.39
CA HIS A 461 16.74 20.14 26.77
C HIS A 461 17.41 20.99 25.70
#